data_345b63b49a579a8447b0f637af84fd8a
#
_entry.id   345b63b49a579a8447b0f637af84fd8a
#
_cell.length_a   1.000
_cell.length_b   1.000
_cell.length_c   1.000
_cell.angle_alpha   90.00
_cell.angle_beta   90.00
_cell.angle_gamma   90.00
#
_symmetry.space_group_name_H-M   'P 1'
#
loop_
_entity.id
_entity.type
_entity.pdbx_description
1 polymer ?
#
loop_
_entity_poly.entity_id
_entity_poly.type
_entity_poly.pdbx_seq_one_letter_code
_entity_poly.pdbx_strand_id
1 'polypeptide(L)'
;MARKSKYEHSSAKLSTALWKPALYIRLSREDGDREESNSIASQRELLTEFTNAQTDMAVPRLYVDDGHTGTDFDRPDFQRMIVDLRAGIINCVIVKDLSRFGRNYVGVGEYLEHVFPLLNVRFISVSDSVDSYLDPRSVNNLVVPFKNILNDEYARDISNKVRASLDLKRRQGKFIGSFASYGYRKDPNDHSRLLIDETAAAIVRDIFDWFISGTSVLGIAKKLNAMGIPNPSAYKRQQGMNYCHPASDKLDGLWPDSSVRRILRNPLYTGTMVQGKNRTKSYKLHVSEAVPEEDWITVEQTHEAIIPGELFDKAQALFERDTRTAPTRKQVYLFSGFLRCADCGKAMNRKQISQPYGSYHYYICSTFKKQHSGACTKHTIRSDRLEQAVLETLRSQIALAVEMDELIAEINRSGTRSRSVKPLLDERAQLETERERIEQMKLSLYPDWKAGDISREEYHRLKEQFEQQQVKLDTRIASLQARIDEAQNGVDETNSFLSQFVKYRSLQTLTREVVVELIDMIYVHEGGKITIKFKFSDAYAAAKDYIRKHGKTA
;
A
#
# COMPACT_ATOMS: atom_id res chain seq x y z
N MET A 1 51.62 -10.63 61.23
CA MET A 1 52.38 -10.22 60.05
C MET A 1 51.39 -9.65 59.01
N ALA A 2 51.34 -8.32 58.90
CA ALA A 2 50.43 -7.65 57.96
C ALA A 2 51.05 -7.70 56.54
N ARG A 3 50.31 -8.19 55.56
CA ARG A 3 50.68 -8.14 54.14
C ARG A 3 50.62 -6.67 53.68
N LYS A 4 51.75 -6.06 53.36
CA LYS A 4 51.87 -4.77 52.68
C LYS A 4 51.26 -4.89 51.29
N SER A 5 50.29 -4.04 50.98
CA SER A 5 49.70 -3.87 49.63
C SER A 5 50.80 -3.36 48.67
N LYS A 6 50.93 -4.00 47.51
CA LYS A 6 51.91 -3.70 46.46
C LYS A 6 51.42 -2.60 45.47
N TYR A 7 50.49 -1.78 45.87
CA TYR A 7 50.07 -0.63 45.08
C TYR A 7 50.68 0.63 45.66
N GLU A 8 51.94 0.90 45.32
CA GLU A 8 52.48 2.22 45.36
C GLU A 8 51.77 3.06 44.29
N HIS A 9 50.99 4.06 44.71
CA HIS A 9 50.56 5.13 43.84
C HIS A 9 51.82 5.87 43.33
N SER A 10 52.29 5.54 42.13
CA SER A 10 53.20 6.43 41.44
C SER A 10 52.42 7.73 41.16
N SER A 11 52.74 8.76 41.90
CA SER A 11 52.39 10.13 41.54
C SER A 11 52.99 10.40 40.16
N ALA A 12 52.20 10.18 39.12
CA ALA A 12 52.57 10.57 37.76
C ALA A 12 52.88 12.05 37.75
N LYS A 13 54.14 12.39 37.52
CA LYS A 13 54.56 13.75 37.22
C LYS A 13 53.62 14.29 36.15
N LEU A 14 52.93 15.40 36.46
CA LEU A 14 52.20 16.20 35.48
C LEU A 14 53.13 16.49 34.31
N SER A 15 53.00 15.74 33.23
CA SER A 15 53.71 16.01 32.00
C SER A 15 53.08 17.29 31.42
N THR A 16 53.88 18.29 31.14
CA THR A 16 53.56 19.55 30.44
C THR A 16 53.23 19.29 28.95
N ALA A 17 52.65 18.17 28.63
CA ALA A 17 52.25 17.84 27.28
C ALA A 17 50.96 18.60 26.92
N LEU A 18 51.05 19.48 25.93
CA LEU A 18 49.90 20.21 25.40
C LEU A 18 48.83 19.22 24.91
N TRP A 19 47.59 19.40 25.36
CA TRP A 19 46.46 18.66 24.83
C TRP A 19 46.21 19.04 23.38
N LYS A 20 45.97 18.08 22.51
CA LYS A 20 45.62 18.25 21.09
C LYS A 20 44.13 18.06 20.91
N PRO A 21 43.30 19.10 20.99
CA PRO A 21 41.86 18.97 21.06
C PRO A 21 41.21 18.71 19.69
N ALA A 22 40.20 17.86 19.70
CA ALA A 22 39.21 17.69 18.66
C ALA A 22 37.90 18.33 19.11
N LEU A 23 37.41 19.32 18.39
CA LEU A 23 36.09 19.89 18.60
C LEU A 23 35.09 19.06 17.78
N TYR A 24 34.26 18.29 18.44
CA TYR A 24 33.26 17.50 17.77
C TYR A 24 31.88 18.15 17.85
N ILE A 25 31.28 18.42 16.69
CA ILE A 25 30.01 19.14 16.53
C ILE A 25 29.06 18.23 15.77
N ARG A 26 27.81 18.12 16.25
CA ARG A 26 26.77 17.33 15.59
C ARG A 26 25.43 18.07 15.59
N LEU A 27 24.74 18.01 14.44
CA LEU A 27 23.36 18.45 14.30
C LEU A 27 22.52 17.34 13.67
N SER A 28 21.28 17.15 14.14
CA SER A 28 20.36 16.18 13.56
C SER A 28 19.37 16.89 12.63
N ARG A 29 18.88 16.19 11.60
CA ARG A 29 17.84 16.69 10.67
C ARG A 29 16.51 17.06 11.35
N GLU A 30 16.31 16.62 12.58
CA GLU A 30 15.09 16.89 13.34
C GLU A 30 15.04 18.28 13.97
N ASP A 31 16.16 18.99 13.98
CA ASP A 31 16.28 20.30 14.66
C ASP A 31 15.86 21.53 13.80
N GLY A 32 15.27 21.30 12.56
CA GLY A 32 14.59 22.32 11.74
C GLY A 32 15.42 22.98 10.62
N ASP A 33 14.81 23.15 9.42
CA ASP A 33 15.47 23.47 8.14
C ASP A 33 16.07 24.88 7.97
N ARG A 34 15.95 25.80 8.93
CA ARG A 34 16.44 27.18 8.77
C ARG A 34 17.39 27.70 9.86
N GLU A 35 17.47 27.01 10.98
CA GLU A 35 18.38 27.40 12.10
C GLU A 35 19.63 26.51 12.19
N GLU A 36 19.79 25.54 11.30
CA GLU A 36 20.83 24.51 11.35
C GLU A 36 22.24 25.11 11.24
N SER A 37 22.48 26.03 10.29
CA SER A 37 23.78 26.68 10.11
C SER A 37 24.16 27.53 11.32
N ASN A 38 23.19 28.22 11.94
CA ASN A 38 23.41 29.03 13.13
C ASN A 38 23.75 28.17 14.35
N SER A 39 23.12 27.00 14.49
CA SER A 39 23.39 26.08 15.59
C SER A 39 24.77 25.42 15.52
N ILE A 40 25.28 25.08 14.33
CA ILE A 40 26.66 24.61 14.12
C ILE A 40 27.64 25.72 14.40
N ALA A 41 27.36 26.93 13.89
CA ALA A 41 28.19 28.13 14.14
C ALA A 41 28.28 28.43 15.63
N SER A 42 27.15 28.41 16.35
CA SER A 42 27.12 28.66 17.80
C SER A 42 27.86 27.59 18.60
N GLN A 43 27.77 26.31 18.23
CA GLN A 43 28.55 25.26 18.87
C GLN A 43 30.04 25.43 18.62
N ARG A 44 30.44 25.80 17.38
CA ARG A 44 31.83 26.06 17.01
C ARG A 44 32.41 27.23 17.82
N GLU A 45 31.67 28.33 17.90
CA GLU A 45 32.08 29.52 18.65
C GLU A 45 32.31 29.19 20.12
N LEU A 46 31.32 28.56 20.79
CA LEU A 46 31.40 28.15 22.19
C LEU A 46 32.61 27.25 22.47
N LEU A 47 32.80 26.21 21.62
CA LEU A 47 33.91 25.28 21.83
C LEU A 47 35.27 25.88 21.52
N THR A 48 35.34 26.81 20.57
CA THR A 48 36.59 27.54 20.24
C THR A 48 36.93 28.52 21.35
N GLU A 49 35.95 29.25 21.87
CA GLU A 49 36.14 30.17 23.02
C GLU A 49 36.63 29.40 24.26
N PHE A 50 35.95 28.25 24.58
CA PHE A 50 36.37 27.38 25.67
C PHE A 50 37.81 26.91 25.50
N THR A 51 38.21 26.48 24.30
CA THR A 51 39.55 25.95 24.02
C THR A 51 40.60 27.06 24.12
N ASN A 52 40.31 28.25 23.60
CA ASN A 52 41.22 29.40 23.64
C ASN A 52 41.43 29.95 25.07
N ALA A 53 40.48 29.71 25.96
CA ALA A 53 40.62 30.09 27.38
C ALA A 53 41.53 29.13 28.19
N GLN A 54 41.87 27.94 27.60
CA GLN A 54 42.76 26.98 28.25
C GLN A 54 44.20 27.17 27.80
N THR A 55 45.11 27.24 28.76
CA THR A 55 46.55 27.42 28.50
C THR A 55 47.31 26.14 28.17
N ASP A 56 46.68 24.98 28.43
CA ASP A 56 47.24 23.64 28.25
C ASP A 56 46.78 22.96 26.94
N MET A 57 46.11 23.70 26.03
CA MET A 57 45.56 23.17 24.78
C MET A 57 46.26 23.76 23.55
N ALA A 58 46.50 22.88 22.56
CA ALA A 58 46.96 23.27 21.22
C ALA A 58 45.79 23.76 20.35
N VAL A 59 46.11 24.23 19.14
CA VAL A 59 45.11 24.63 18.15
C VAL A 59 44.16 23.42 17.85
N PRO A 60 42.87 23.59 17.99
CA PRO A 60 41.92 22.50 17.85
C PRO A 60 41.70 22.04 16.40
N ARG A 61 41.42 20.75 16.20
CA ARG A 61 40.88 20.23 14.95
C ARG A 61 39.38 20.14 15.02
N LEU A 62 38.71 20.42 13.89
CA LEU A 62 37.26 20.43 13.79
C LEU A 62 36.75 19.17 13.10
N TYR A 63 35.68 18.55 13.68
CA TYR A 63 34.95 17.40 13.17
C TYR A 63 33.45 17.75 13.23
N VAL A 64 32.75 17.67 12.08
CA VAL A 64 31.36 18.10 11.98
C VAL A 64 30.54 17.07 11.25
N ASP A 65 29.56 16.48 11.94
CA ASP A 65 28.55 15.61 11.37
C ASP A 65 27.21 16.33 11.34
N ASP A 66 26.90 16.91 10.17
CA ASP A 66 25.62 17.58 9.93
C ASP A 66 24.58 16.61 9.35
N GLY A 67 23.35 16.68 9.84
CA GLY A 67 22.26 15.82 9.40
C GLY A 67 22.34 14.37 9.90
N HIS A 68 23.24 14.04 10.84
CA HIS A 68 23.38 12.70 11.40
C HIS A 68 22.70 12.58 12.77
N THR A 69 22.02 11.43 12.99
CA THR A 69 21.37 11.12 14.28
C THR A 69 22.41 10.82 15.37
N GLY A 70 22.03 10.95 16.63
CA GLY A 70 22.92 10.59 17.75
C GLY A 70 22.78 9.13 18.21
N THR A 71 21.98 8.32 17.52
CA THR A 71 21.61 6.95 17.94
C THR A 71 22.65 5.89 17.59
N ASP A 72 23.51 6.18 16.63
CA ASP A 72 24.64 5.32 16.23
C ASP A 72 25.94 6.14 16.16
N PHE A 73 27.07 5.45 15.95
CA PHE A 73 28.39 6.05 15.80
C PHE A 73 28.96 5.87 14.38
N ASP A 74 28.13 5.43 13.43
CA ASP A 74 28.52 5.31 12.01
C ASP A 74 28.34 6.66 11.30
N ARG A 75 29.17 7.63 11.69
CA ARG A 75 29.20 9.00 11.21
C ARG A 75 30.58 9.32 10.64
N PRO A 76 30.67 9.93 9.45
CA PRO A 76 31.92 10.12 8.73
C PRO A 76 32.99 10.84 9.55
N ASP A 77 32.67 11.99 10.13
CA ASP A 77 33.65 12.79 10.88
C ASP A 77 33.91 12.22 12.27
N PHE A 78 32.95 11.53 12.88
CA PHE A 78 33.19 10.76 14.09
C PHE A 78 34.21 9.64 13.86
N GLN A 79 34.07 8.86 12.79
CA GLN A 79 35.00 7.80 12.45
C GLN A 79 36.39 8.37 12.11
N ARG A 80 36.46 9.49 11.40
CA ARG A 80 37.72 10.21 11.14
C ARG A 80 38.40 10.64 12.45
N MET A 81 37.62 11.18 13.39
CA MET A 81 38.12 11.55 14.73
C MET A 81 38.68 10.34 15.48
N ILE A 82 38.01 9.20 15.46
CA ILE A 82 38.51 7.95 16.09
C ILE A 82 39.79 7.45 15.45
N VAL A 83 39.94 7.56 14.14
CA VAL A 83 41.20 7.22 13.43
C VAL A 83 42.32 8.15 13.88
N ASP A 84 42.09 9.47 13.97
CA ASP A 84 43.07 10.47 14.39
C ASP A 84 43.45 10.29 15.89
N LEU A 85 42.51 9.86 16.74
CA LEU A 85 42.77 9.48 18.13
C LEU A 85 43.72 8.27 18.22
N ARG A 86 43.44 7.22 17.45
CA ARG A 86 44.30 6.03 17.40
C ARG A 86 45.69 6.29 16.85
N ALA A 87 45.79 7.26 15.93
CA ALA A 87 47.07 7.71 15.39
C ALA A 87 47.85 8.68 16.32
N GLY A 88 47.26 9.09 17.47
CA GLY A 88 47.87 10.06 18.39
C GLY A 88 47.96 11.48 17.84
N ILE A 89 47.25 11.77 16.75
CA ILE A 89 47.18 13.11 16.12
C ILE A 89 46.42 14.06 17.04
N ILE A 90 45.38 13.57 17.68
CA ILE A 90 44.60 14.23 18.73
C ILE A 90 44.57 13.36 19.97
N ASN A 91 44.40 13.94 21.16
CA ASN A 91 44.34 13.24 22.44
C ASN A 91 43.33 13.84 23.42
N CYS A 92 42.50 14.77 22.94
CA CYS A 92 41.43 15.36 23.71
C CYS A 92 40.20 15.54 22.83
N VAL A 93 39.01 15.15 23.32
CA VAL A 93 37.73 15.34 22.63
C VAL A 93 36.88 16.32 23.42
N ILE A 94 36.41 17.36 22.78
CA ILE A 94 35.59 18.41 23.40
C ILE A 94 34.24 18.47 22.66
N VAL A 95 33.15 18.37 23.43
CA VAL A 95 31.79 18.49 22.94
C VAL A 95 31.02 19.54 23.72
N LYS A 96 29.96 20.10 23.11
CA LYS A 96 29.10 21.04 23.83
C LYS A 96 28.40 20.34 25.02
N ASP A 97 27.76 19.23 24.74
CA ASP A 97 27.05 18.41 25.71
C ASP A 97 27.10 16.90 25.29
N LEU A 98 26.78 16.01 26.23
CA LEU A 98 26.79 14.54 25.98
C LEU A 98 25.86 14.11 24.87
N SER A 99 24.75 14.83 24.62
CA SER A 99 23.81 14.48 23.55
C SER A 99 24.42 14.70 22.17
N ARG A 100 25.38 15.63 22.04
CA ARG A 100 26.14 15.87 20.79
C ARG A 100 27.15 14.76 20.54
N PHE A 101 27.74 14.19 21.58
CA PHE A 101 28.60 13.01 21.45
C PHE A 101 27.81 11.77 21.04
N GLY A 102 26.73 11.44 21.76
CA GLY A 102 25.84 10.32 21.42
C GLY A 102 24.60 10.27 22.28
N ARG A 103 23.52 9.68 21.74
CA ARG A 103 22.26 9.43 22.46
C ARG A 103 22.12 7.96 22.88
N ASN A 104 22.98 7.07 22.37
CA ASN A 104 22.99 5.65 22.76
C ASN A 104 23.90 5.47 23.97
N TYR A 105 23.32 5.27 25.15
CA TYR A 105 24.05 5.18 26.42
C TYR A 105 25.11 4.05 26.44
N VAL A 106 24.83 2.90 25.78
CA VAL A 106 25.77 1.78 25.72
C VAL A 106 27.02 2.18 24.96
N GLY A 107 26.85 2.77 23.77
CA GLY A 107 27.99 3.20 22.95
C GLY A 107 28.75 4.38 23.57
N VAL A 108 28.03 5.36 24.17
CA VAL A 108 28.69 6.46 24.90
C VAL A 108 29.48 5.93 26.07
N GLY A 109 28.91 5.00 26.85
CA GLY A 109 29.61 4.36 27.97
C GLY A 109 30.87 3.60 27.51
N GLU A 110 30.77 2.84 26.42
CA GLU A 110 31.93 2.12 25.88
C GLU A 110 33.09 3.05 25.52
N TYR A 111 32.80 4.20 24.88
CA TYR A 111 33.85 5.18 24.58
C TYR A 111 34.41 5.84 25.84
N LEU A 112 33.56 6.27 26.78
CA LEU A 112 33.99 7.01 27.97
C LEU A 112 34.68 6.11 29.02
N GLU A 113 34.23 4.85 29.18
CA GLU A 113 34.71 3.94 30.22
C GLU A 113 35.83 3.02 29.73
N HIS A 114 35.87 2.70 28.43
CA HIS A 114 36.84 1.74 27.88
C HIS A 114 37.75 2.36 26.82
N VAL A 115 37.24 2.92 25.75
CA VAL A 115 38.04 3.33 24.59
C VAL A 115 38.93 4.54 24.91
N PHE A 116 38.39 5.60 25.48
CA PHE A 116 39.14 6.80 25.79
C PHE A 116 40.19 6.62 26.89
N PRO A 117 39.90 5.89 27.99
CA PRO A 117 40.92 5.55 28.98
C PRO A 117 42.05 4.69 28.42
N LEU A 118 41.76 3.69 27.56
CA LEU A 118 42.79 2.89 26.90
C LEU A 118 43.71 3.68 25.99
N LEU A 119 43.18 4.71 25.31
CA LEU A 119 43.95 5.59 24.43
C LEU A 119 44.54 6.82 25.14
N ASN A 120 44.35 6.94 26.45
CA ASN A 120 44.73 8.14 27.27
C ASN A 120 44.14 9.44 26.69
N VAL A 121 42.89 9.43 26.28
CA VAL A 121 42.15 10.55 25.69
C VAL A 121 41.40 11.28 26.79
N ARG A 122 41.63 12.63 26.90
CA ARG A 122 40.82 13.49 27.75
C ARG A 122 39.48 13.77 27.05
N PHE A 123 38.38 13.58 27.77
CA PHE A 123 37.04 13.92 27.28
C PHE A 123 36.44 15.07 28.08
N ILE A 124 35.94 16.10 27.37
CA ILE A 124 35.32 17.29 27.99
C ILE A 124 33.93 17.50 27.40
N SER A 125 32.91 17.59 28.25
CA SER A 125 31.59 18.09 27.91
C SER A 125 31.34 19.40 28.62
N VAL A 126 31.32 20.51 27.84
CA VAL A 126 31.35 21.87 28.41
C VAL A 126 30.10 22.19 29.21
N SER A 127 28.91 21.97 28.63
CA SER A 127 27.63 22.26 29.31
C SER A 127 27.28 21.29 30.43
N ASP A 128 27.84 20.08 30.41
CA ASP A 128 27.60 19.05 31.44
C ASP A 128 28.62 19.11 32.56
N SER A 129 29.65 19.99 32.45
CA SER A 129 30.76 20.11 33.41
C SER A 129 31.47 18.78 33.67
N VAL A 130 31.67 17.99 32.59
CA VAL A 130 32.39 16.71 32.62
C VAL A 130 33.79 16.93 32.08
N ASP A 131 34.80 16.50 32.82
CA ASP A 131 36.20 16.50 32.38
C ASP A 131 36.91 15.24 32.94
N SER A 132 37.22 14.32 32.05
CA SER A 132 37.78 13.02 32.44
C SER A 132 39.20 13.11 33.03
N TYR A 133 39.91 14.23 32.85
CA TYR A 133 41.25 14.39 33.35
C TYR A 133 41.30 15.21 34.67
N LEU A 134 40.60 16.36 34.74
CA LEU A 134 40.56 17.19 35.93
C LEU A 134 39.72 16.57 37.06
N ASP A 135 38.60 15.95 36.69
CA ASP A 135 37.74 15.21 37.58
C ASP A 135 37.36 13.83 37.01
N PRO A 136 38.20 12.82 37.17
CA PRO A 136 37.92 11.47 36.70
C PRO A 136 36.60 10.88 37.26
N ARG A 137 36.11 11.38 38.41
CA ARG A 137 34.82 10.97 38.97
C ARG A 137 33.63 11.53 38.19
N SER A 138 33.83 12.65 37.46
CA SER A 138 32.76 13.24 36.67
C SER A 138 32.23 12.31 35.58
N VAL A 139 33.08 11.46 34.99
CA VAL A 139 32.69 10.44 34.00
C VAL A 139 31.97 9.29 34.65
N ASN A 140 32.40 8.84 35.82
CA ASN A 140 31.84 7.70 36.54
C ASN A 140 30.71 8.10 37.51
N ASN A 141 30.37 9.38 37.57
CA ASN A 141 29.30 9.87 38.42
C ASN A 141 27.94 9.42 37.89
N LEU A 142 27.00 9.08 38.76
CA LEU A 142 25.62 8.69 38.43
C LEU A 142 24.89 9.66 37.50
N VAL A 143 25.31 10.92 37.49
CA VAL A 143 24.70 11.96 36.62
C VAL A 143 24.93 11.69 35.13
N VAL A 144 26.10 11.21 34.72
CA VAL A 144 26.42 10.94 33.31
C VAL A 144 25.62 9.74 32.79
N PRO A 145 25.64 8.56 33.43
CA PRO A 145 24.78 7.45 33.06
C PRO A 145 23.28 7.80 33.07
N PHE A 146 22.84 8.57 34.06
CA PHE A 146 21.45 8.99 34.16
C PHE A 146 21.02 9.92 33.01
N LYS A 147 21.85 10.93 32.66
CA LYS A 147 21.61 11.79 31.49
C LYS A 147 21.59 10.99 30.19
N ASN A 148 22.46 10.00 30.03
CA ASN A 148 22.46 9.14 28.84
C ASN A 148 21.19 8.29 28.75
N ILE A 149 20.70 7.74 29.86
CA ILE A 149 19.43 7.01 29.90
C ILE A 149 18.27 7.94 29.55
N LEU A 150 18.21 9.14 30.12
CA LEU A 150 17.16 10.12 29.81
C LEU A 150 17.18 10.54 28.33
N ASN A 151 18.34 10.75 27.75
CA ASN A 151 18.49 11.08 26.33
C ASN A 151 18.01 9.94 25.42
N ASP A 152 18.27 8.69 25.78
CA ASP A 152 17.81 7.50 25.07
C ASP A 152 16.27 7.37 25.14
N GLU A 153 15.70 7.49 26.35
CA GLU A 153 14.24 7.46 26.54
C GLU A 153 13.53 8.62 25.84
N TYR A 154 14.12 9.82 25.80
CA TYR A 154 13.57 10.95 25.07
C TYR A 154 13.54 10.69 23.55
N ALA A 155 14.61 10.14 22.97
CA ALA A 155 14.64 9.75 21.56
C ALA A 155 13.60 8.66 21.25
N ARG A 156 13.40 7.70 22.15
CA ARG A 156 12.38 6.67 22.06
C ARG A 156 10.96 7.24 22.09
N ASP A 157 10.69 8.17 23.01
CA ASP A 157 9.39 8.83 23.14
C ASP A 157 9.03 9.62 21.89
N ILE A 158 9.97 10.42 21.36
CA ILE A 158 9.80 11.13 20.09
C ILE A 158 9.47 10.15 18.97
N SER A 159 10.23 9.07 18.84
CA SER A 159 9.97 8.06 17.79
C SER A 159 8.57 7.45 17.90
N ASN A 160 8.12 7.16 19.10
CA ASN A 160 6.77 6.62 19.35
C ASN A 160 5.68 7.64 18.99
N LYS A 161 5.85 8.91 19.36
CA LYS A 161 4.92 10.00 19.04
C LYS A 161 4.82 10.24 17.53
N VAL A 162 5.96 10.25 16.83
CA VAL A 162 6.00 10.38 15.36
C VAL A 162 5.29 9.20 14.70
N ARG A 163 5.55 7.95 15.14
CA ARG A 163 4.87 6.77 14.61
C ARG A 163 3.37 6.83 14.83
N ALA A 164 2.92 7.16 16.04
CA ALA A 164 1.50 7.31 16.34
C ALA A 164 0.82 8.39 15.48
N SER A 165 1.48 9.53 15.29
CA SER A 165 0.99 10.60 14.42
C SER A 165 0.90 10.18 12.95
N LEU A 166 1.91 9.45 12.43
CA LEU A 166 1.88 8.93 11.07
C LEU A 166 0.80 7.86 10.88
N ASP A 167 0.60 6.98 11.86
CA ASP A 167 -0.44 5.95 11.80
C ASP A 167 -1.85 6.56 11.86
N LEU A 168 -2.04 7.62 12.66
CA LEU A 168 -3.29 8.37 12.66
C LEU A 168 -3.56 9.00 11.28
N LYS A 169 -2.55 9.64 10.67
CA LYS A 169 -2.67 10.22 9.32
C LYS A 169 -2.99 9.15 8.27
N ARG A 170 -2.37 7.96 8.35
CA ARG A 170 -2.66 6.83 7.44
C ARG A 170 -4.12 6.40 7.55
N ARG A 171 -4.63 6.21 8.79
CA ARG A 171 -6.04 5.83 9.06
C ARG A 171 -7.04 6.90 8.60
N GLN A 172 -6.63 8.17 8.56
CA GLN A 172 -7.42 9.26 8.00
C GLN A 172 -7.36 9.33 6.47
N GLY A 173 -6.68 8.40 5.79
CA GLY A 173 -6.49 8.42 4.34
C GLY A 173 -5.56 9.52 3.83
N LYS A 174 -4.80 10.20 4.70
CA LYS A 174 -3.85 11.24 4.31
C LYS A 174 -2.59 10.63 3.70
N PHE A 175 -2.13 11.22 2.62
CA PHE A 175 -0.89 10.80 1.98
C PHE A 175 0.32 11.28 2.80
N ILE A 176 1.19 10.35 3.19
CA ILE A 176 2.39 10.67 3.99
C ILE A 176 3.71 10.47 3.23
N GLY A 177 3.66 10.00 1.98
CA GLY A 177 4.85 9.76 1.18
C GLY A 177 5.59 11.05 0.81
N SER A 178 6.92 11.01 0.67
CA SER A 178 7.72 12.16 0.27
C SER A 178 7.36 12.63 -1.15
N PHE A 179 7.12 11.70 -2.06
CA PHE A 179 6.79 11.98 -3.47
C PHE A 179 5.50 11.27 -3.86
N ALA A 180 4.62 11.98 -4.57
CA ALA A 180 3.40 11.40 -5.13
C ALA A 180 3.73 10.30 -6.16
N SER A 181 2.80 9.34 -6.34
CA SER A 181 2.89 8.35 -7.42
C SER A 181 2.75 9.02 -8.78
N TYR A 182 3.33 8.44 -9.83
CA TYR A 182 3.21 8.92 -11.21
C TYR A 182 1.72 9.01 -11.59
N GLY A 183 1.30 10.10 -12.20
CA GLY A 183 -0.12 10.41 -12.45
C GLY A 183 -0.75 11.31 -11.39
N TYR A 184 -0.11 11.47 -10.22
CA TYR A 184 -0.55 12.38 -9.17
C TYR A 184 0.54 13.37 -8.78
N ARG A 185 0.13 14.51 -8.24
CA ARG A 185 0.97 15.51 -7.57
C ARG A 185 0.40 15.83 -6.19
N LYS A 186 1.23 16.33 -5.31
CA LYS A 186 0.75 16.83 -4.01
C LYS A 186 0.06 18.18 -4.19
N ASP A 187 -0.98 18.41 -3.40
CA ASP A 187 -1.60 19.73 -3.31
C ASP A 187 -0.58 20.73 -2.72
N PRO A 188 -0.34 21.89 -3.36
CA PRO A 188 0.57 22.90 -2.83
C PRO A 188 0.14 23.45 -1.46
N ASN A 189 -1.14 23.46 -1.14
CA ASN A 189 -1.69 23.97 0.10
C ASN A 189 -1.77 22.91 1.21
N ASP A 190 -1.93 21.63 0.83
CA ASP A 190 -1.98 20.50 1.76
C ASP A 190 -1.22 19.30 1.17
N HIS A 191 0.04 19.15 1.53
CA HIS A 191 0.90 18.07 1.07
C HIS A 191 0.40 16.65 1.42
N SER A 192 -0.63 16.54 2.26
CA SER A 192 -1.27 15.26 2.57
C SER A 192 -2.38 14.86 1.58
N ARG A 193 -2.72 15.73 0.63
CA ARG A 193 -3.70 15.47 -0.43
C ARG A 193 -3.02 15.22 -1.76
N LEU A 194 -3.63 14.34 -2.56
CA LEU A 194 -3.20 14.04 -3.93
C LEU A 194 -4.15 14.70 -4.92
N LEU A 195 -3.59 15.38 -5.90
CA LEU A 195 -4.30 15.95 -7.06
C LEU A 195 -3.83 15.22 -8.31
N ILE A 196 -4.69 15.09 -9.31
CA ILE A 196 -4.33 14.51 -10.61
C ILE A 196 -3.32 15.43 -11.32
N ASP A 197 -2.28 14.83 -11.87
CA ASP A 197 -1.37 15.44 -12.85
C ASP A 197 -1.80 14.94 -14.23
N GLU A 198 -2.58 15.75 -14.96
CA GLU A 198 -3.22 15.33 -16.22
C GLU A 198 -2.23 14.83 -17.25
N THR A 199 -1.03 15.41 -17.31
CA THR A 199 0.01 14.97 -18.27
C THR A 199 0.46 13.54 -17.99
N ALA A 200 0.73 13.22 -16.71
CA ALA A 200 1.15 11.89 -16.31
C ALA A 200 -0.04 10.93 -16.20
N ALA A 201 -1.23 11.42 -15.83
CA ALA A 201 -2.45 10.63 -15.72
C ALA A 201 -2.93 10.08 -17.08
N ALA A 202 -2.80 10.86 -18.16
CA ALA A 202 -3.09 10.38 -19.51
C ALA A 202 -2.25 9.14 -19.86
N ILE A 203 -0.96 9.14 -19.51
CA ILE A 203 -0.08 7.98 -19.74
C ILE A 203 -0.49 6.78 -18.88
N VAL A 204 -0.95 7.02 -17.63
CA VAL A 204 -1.47 5.93 -16.78
C VAL A 204 -2.71 5.31 -17.41
N ARG A 205 -3.67 6.09 -17.92
CA ARG A 205 -4.85 5.59 -18.63
C ARG A 205 -4.44 4.77 -19.86
N ASP A 206 -3.53 5.27 -20.68
CA ASP A 206 -3.00 4.56 -21.86
C ASP A 206 -2.36 3.20 -21.47
N ILE A 207 -1.60 3.14 -20.37
CA ILE A 207 -0.98 1.90 -19.88
C ILE A 207 -2.04 0.85 -19.57
N PHE A 208 -3.13 1.23 -18.90
CA PHE A 208 -4.23 0.32 -18.60
C PHE A 208 -4.97 -0.13 -19.87
N ASP A 209 -5.28 0.79 -20.77
CA ASP A 209 -5.97 0.49 -22.03
C ASP A 209 -5.15 -0.45 -22.91
N TRP A 210 -3.85 -0.20 -23.07
CA TRP A 210 -2.97 -1.10 -23.83
C TRP A 210 -2.84 -2.47 -23.17
N PHE A 211 -2.83 -2.54 -21.85
CA PHE A 211 -2.75 -3.82 -21.15
C PHE A 211 -4.02 -4.66 -21.36
N ILE A 212 -5.19 -4.04 -21.26
CA ILE A 212 -6.49 -4.70 -21.48
C ILE A 212 -6.65 -5.10 -22.94
N SER A 213 -6.21 -4.26 -23.89
CA SER A 213 -6.17 -4.57 -25.33
C SER A 213 -5.19 -5.69 -25.69
N GLY A 214 -4.40 -6.21 -24.72
CA GLY A 214 -3.53 -7.37 -24.90
C GLY A 214 -2.07 -7.05 -25.19
N THR A 215 -1.63 -5.81 -24.99
CA THR A 215 -0.20 -5.51 -25.03
C THR A 215 0.46 -6.05 -23.75
N SER A 216 1.56 -6.80 -23.88
CA SER A 216 2.28 -7.30 -22.69
C SER A 216 2.96 -6.16 -21.94
N VAL A 217 3.20 -6.34 -20.63
CA VAL A 217 3.88 -5.35 -19.76
C VAL A 217 5.21 -4.88 -20.40
N LEU A 218 6.00 -5.81 -20.94
CA LEU A 218 7.23 -5.49 -21.67
C LEU A 218 6.95 -4.75 -22.98
N GLY A 219 5.86 -5.09 -23.67
CA GLY A 219 5.40 -4.41 -24.89
C GLY A 219 5.04 -2.95 -24.63
N ILE A 220 4.33 -2.69 -23.54
CA ILE A 220 3.98 -1.34 -23.05
C ILE A 220 5.24 -0.53 -22.74
N ALA A 221 6.18 -1.10 -21.96
CA ALA A 221 7.44 -0.43 -21.65
C ALA A 221 8.21 -0.02 -22.92
N LYS A 222 8.29 -0.93 -23.92
CA LYS A 222 8.93 -0.62 -25.21
C LYS A 222 8.20 0.44 -26.02
N LYS A 223 6.86 0.45 -25.98
CA LYS A 223 6.04 1.45 -26.65
C LYS A 223 6.26 2.84 -26.03
N LEU A 224 6.25 2.96 -24.70
CA LEU A 224 6.56 4.20 -23.98
C LEU A 224 7.95 4.72 -24.31
N ASN A 225 8.96 3.83 -24.35
CA ASN A 225 10.33 4.17 -24.72
C ASN A 225 10.45 4.63 -26.18
N ALA A 226 9.73 4.00 -27.10
CA ALA A 226 9.69 4.40 -28.52
C ALA A 226 9.02 5.76 -28.73
N MET A 227 8.06 6.12 -27.86
CA MET A 227 7.38 7.43 -27.85
C MET A 227 8.22 8.52 -27.16
N GLY A 228 9.39 8.18 -26.58
CA GLY A 228 10.25 9.13 -25.86
C GLY A 228 9.66 9.62 -24.53
N ILE A 229 8.68 8.92 -23.97
CA ILE A 229 8.03 9.31 -22.70
C ILE A 229 8.99 8.99 -21.55
N PRO A 230 9.33 9.96 -20.68
CA PRO A 230 10.24 9.73 -19.56
C PRO A 230 9.60 8.81 -18.52
N ASN A 231 10.40 7.94 -17.92
CA ASN A 231 9.94 7.10 -16.82
C ASN A 231 9.57 7.95 -15.58
N PRO A 232 8.85 7.40 -14.58
CA PRO A 232 8.41 8.16 -13.40
C PRO A 232 9.52 8.91 -12.64
N SER A 233 10.75 8.37 -12.63
CA SER A 233 11.89 9.00 -11.95
C SER A 233 12.44 10.18 -12.77
N ALA A 234 12.59 10.00 -14.07
CA ALA A 234 13.02 11.07 -14.98
C ALA A 234 11.98 12.20 -15.04
N TYR A 235 10.70 11.84 -15.09
CA TYR A 235 9.61 12.82 -15.06
C TYR A 235 9.64 13.70 -13.81
N LYS A 236 9.83 13.11 -12.61
CA LYS A 236 9.95 13.87 -11.36
C LYS A 236 11.14 14.83 -11.38
N ARG A 237 12.29 14.40 -11.92
CA ARG A 237 13.47 15.26 -12.07
C ARG A 237 13.22 16.42 -13.06
N GLN A 238 12.52 16.17 -14.16
CA GLN A 238 12.11 17.23 -15.10
C GLN A 238 11.19 18.27 -14.46
N GLN A 239 10.38 17.86 -13.47
CA GLN A 239 9.54 18.75 -12.65
C GLN A 239 10.34 19.49 -11.54
N GLY A 240 11.66 19.39 -11.54
CA GLY A 240 12.52 20.04 -10.55
C GLY A 240 12.53 19.38 -9.16
N MET A 241 11.96 18.17 -9.02
CA MET A 241 11.96 17.46 -7.74
C MET A 241 13.33 16.82 -7.48
N ASN A 242 13.86 16.98 -6.27
CA ASN A 242 15.09 16.29 -5.84
C ASN A 242 14.80 14.81 -5.57
N TYR A 243 14.51 14.06 -6.65
CA TYR A 243 14.22 12.63 -6.60
C TYR A 243 15.41 11.83 -7.11
N CYS A 244 16.03 11.06 -6.23
CA CYS A 244 17.13 10.15 -6.54
C CYS A 244 16.71 8.72 -6.21
N HIS A 245 16.89 7.81 -7.15
CA HIS A 245 16.69 6.38 -6.93
C HIS A 245 17.81 5.58 -7.60
N PRO A 246 18.64 4.86 -6.83
CA PRO A 246 19.88 4.24 -7.34
C PRO A 246 19.69 3.31 -8.55
N ALA A 247 18.54 2.64 -8.65
CA ALA A 247 18.24 1.76 -9.79
C ALA A 247 17.73 2.53 -11.03
N SER A 248 17.20 3.75 -10.88
CA SER A 248 16.67 4.52 -12.02
C SER A 248 17.76 5.31 -12.74
N ASP A 249 18.85 5.63 -12.09
CA ASP A 249 19.96 6.35 -12.70
C ASP A 249 20.68 5.50 -13.76
N LYS A 250 20.63 4.16 -13.60
CA LYS A 250 21.15 3.20 -14.59
C LYS A 250 20.26 3.05 -15.83
N LEU A 251 19.01 3.55 -15.82
CA LEU A 251 18.02 3.33 -16.88
C LEU A 251 17.92 4.49 -17.85
N ASP A 252 18.67 5.56 -17.65
CA ASP A 252 18.74 6.74 -18.52
C ASP A 252 17.36 7.25 -18.98
N GLY A 253 16.40 7.30 -18.05
CA GLY A 253 15.03 7.74 -18.30
C GLY A 253 14.10 6.71 -18.95
N LEU A 254 14.59 5.53 -19.32
CA LEU A 254 13.79 4.48 -19.97
C LEU A 254 12.86 3.75 -18.99
N TRP A 255 11.71 3.31 -19.49
CA TRP A 255 10.75 2.51 -18.74
C TRP A 255 11.18 1.05 -18.65
N PRO A 256 11.40 0.51 -17.45
CA PRO A 256 11.48 -0.93 -17.25
C PRO A 256 10.06 -1.52 -17.15
N ASP A 257 9.93 -2.80 -17.48
CA ASP A 257 8.67 -3.56 -17.32
C ASP A 257 8.16 -3.60 -15.88
N SER A 258 9.08 -3.59 -14.90
CA SER A 258 8.75 -3.54 -13.48
C SER A 258 8.00 -2.27 -13.07
N SER A 259 8.30 -1.12 -13.68
CA SER A 259 7.58 0.14 -13.42
C SER A 259 6.15 0.10 -13.98
N VAL A 260 5.97 -0.43 -15.19
CA VAL A 260 4.64 -0.64 -15.78
C VAL A 260 3.83 -1.61 -14.93
N ARG A 261 4.42 -2.74 -14.51
CA ARG A 261 3.76 -3.71 -13.61
C ARG A 261 3.33 -3.09 -12.28
N ARG A 262 4.18 -2.24 -11.70
CA ARG A 262 3.87 -1.54 -10.44
C ARG A 262 2.71 -0.57 -10.60
N ILE A 263 2.61 0.15 -11.73
CA ILE A 263 1.47 1.01 -12.03
C ILE A 263 0.20 0.18 -12.14
N LEU A 264 0.19 -0.87 -12.95
CA LEU A 264 -0.98 -1.72 -13.18
C LEU A 264 -1.49 -2.44 -11.91
N ARG A 265 -0.63 -2.63 -10.89
CA ARG A 265 -0.99 -3.30 -9.61
C ARG A 265 -1.23 -2.35 -8.45
N ASN A 266 -1.17 -1.04 -8.68
CA ASN A 266 -1.29 -0.09 -7.58
C ASN A 266 -2.74 0.40 -7.42
N PRO A 267 -3.45 0.03 -6.33
CA PRO A 267 -4.83 0.44 -6.10
C PRO A 267 -4.99 1.96 -5.88
N LEU A 268 -3.88 2.70 -5.68
CA LEU A 268 -3.91 4.14 -5.57
C LEU A 268 -4.64 4.79 -6.77
N TYR A 269 -4.55 4.22 -7.96
CA TYR A 269 -5.17 4.77 -9.16
C TYR A 269 -6.70 4.69 -9.17
N THR A 270 -7.31 3.90 -8.28
CA THR A 270 -8.77 3.82 -8.07
C THR A 270 -9.28 4.75 -6.96
N GLY A 271 -8.43 5.65 -6.44
CA GLY A 271 -8.78 6.49 -5.31
C GLY A 271 -8.57 5.83 -3.94
N THR A 272 -8.05 4.61 -3.89
CA THR A 272 -7.81 3.83 -2.67
C THR A 272 -6.39 4.01 -2.18
N MET A 273 -6.24 4.55 -0.97
CA MET A 273 -4.94 4.76 -0.33
C MET A 273 -4.51 3.50 0.44
N VAL A 274 -3.41 2.86 0.04
CA VAL A 274 -2.84 1.70 0.73
C VAL A 274 -1.46 2.05 1.26
N GLN A 275 -1.33 2.14 2.57
CA GLN A 275 -0.13 2.56 3.27
C GLN A 275 0.27 1.55 4.37
N GLY A 276 1.41 1.77 5.04
CA GLY A 276 1.87 0.88 6.10
C GLY A 276 2.52 -0.41 5.60
N LYS A 277 2.90 -0.50 4.32
CA LYS A 277 3.54 -1.70 3.70
C LYS A 277 4.90 -2.04 4.29
N ASN A 278 5.58 -1.06 4.88
CA ASN A 278 6.86 -1.23 5.53
C ASN A 278 6.86 -0.49 6.86
N ARG A 279 7.60 -1.03 7.84
CA ARG A 279 7.87 -0.37 9.13
C ARG A 279 9.35 -0.45 9.47
N THR A 280 9.86 0.54 10.17
CA THR A 280 11.21 0.50 10.74
C THR A 280 11.20 -0.36 12.00
N LYS A 281 12.12 -1.32 12.09
CA LYS A 281 12.17 -2.31 13.16
C LYS A 281 12.33 -1.67 14.54
N SER A 282 13.20 -0.69 14.67
CA SER A 282 13.36 0.07 15.91
C SER A 282 13.92 1.47 15.60
N TYR A 283 13.81 2.41 16.55
CA TYR A 283 14.40 3.74 16.41
C TYR A 283 15.93 3.74 16.39
N LYS A 284 16.56 2.69 16.90
CA LYS A 284 18.03 2.49 16.85
C LYS A 284 18.48 1.79 15.56
N LEU A 285 17.62 0.91 15.02
CA LEU A 285 17.93 0.12 13.84
C LEU A 285 17.07 0.61 12.68
N HIS A 286 17.64 1.40 11.78
CA HIS A 286 16.96 1.94 10.60
C HIS A 286 16.70 0.87 9.52
N VAL A 287 16.53 -0.40 9.92
CA VAL A 287 16.20 -1.50 9.03
C VAL A 287 14.70 -1.52 8.79
N SER A 288 14.30 -1.42 7.52
CA SER A 288 12.91 -1.55 7.10
C SER A 288 12.53 -3.02 6.96
N GLU A 289 11.40 -3.41 7.53
CA GLU A 289 10.79 -4.73 7.35
C GLU A 289 9.44 -4.59 6.65
N ALA A 290 9.10 -5.58 5.81
CA ALA A 290 7.80 -5.64 5.16
C ALA A 290 6.71 -6.03 6.17
N VAL A 291 5.57 -5.38 6.07
CA VAL A 291 4.38 -5.67 6.86
C VAL A 291 3.48 -6.61 6.06
N PRO A 292 2.89 -7.67 6.65
CA PRO A 292 1.90 -8.53 5.99
C PRO A 292 0.75 -7.72 5.38
N GLU A 293 0.17 -8.22 4.28
CA GLU A 293 -0.91 -7.49 3.57
C GLU A 293 -2.15 -7.27 4.42
N GLU A 294 -2.45 -8.18 5.31
CA GLU A 294 -3.55 -8.12 6.28
C GLU A 294 -3.43 -6.95 7.29
N ASP A 295 -2.21 -6.49 7.55
CA ASP A 295 -1.91 -5.36 8.45
C ASP A 295 -1.76 -4.02 7.70
N TRP A 296 -1.93 -4.00 6.38
CA TRP A 296 -1.86 -2.74 5.63
C TRP A 296 -3.05 -1.85 5.93
N ILE A 297 -2.81 -0.56 5.99
CA ILE A 297 -3.87 0.43 6.21
C ILE A 297 -4.43 0.82 4.85
N THR A 298 -5.67 0.40 4.58
CA THR A 298 -6.40 0.70 3.35
C THR A 298 -7.55 1.65 3.66
N VAL A 299 -7.63 2.77 2.93
CA VAL A 299 -8.71 3.75 3.03
C VAL A 299 -9.18 4.08 1.62
N GLU A 300 -10.47 3.89 1.37
CA GLU A 300 -11.10 4.13 0.07
C GLU A 300 -11.50 5.60 -0.10
N GLN A 301 -11.68 6.03 -1.33
CA GLN A 301 -12.18 7.35 -1.71
C GLN A 301 -11.42 8.53 -1.08
N THR A 302 -10.09 8.40 -0.95
CA THR A 302 -9.25 9.45 -0.35
C THR A 302 -8.88 10.57 -1.33
N HIS A 303 -8.94 10.30 -2.63
CA HIS A 303 -8.58 11.21 -3.71
C HIS A 303 -9.28 10.80 -5.01
N GLU A 304 -9.25 11.69 -5.99
CA GLU A 304 -9.87 11.45 -7.30
C GLU A 304 -9.18 10.30 -8.04
N ALA A 305 -9.98 9.35 -8.55
CA ALA A 305 -9.48 8.18 -9.27
C ALA A 305 -9.06 8.54 -10.69
N ILE A 306 -7.88 8.08 -11.13
CA ILE A 306 -7.45 8.16 -12.54
C ILE A 306 -8.08 7.03 -13.35
N ILE A 307 -8.26 5.86 -12.73
CA ILE A 307 -8.76 4.62 -13.35
C ILE A 307 -10.02 4.18 -12.62
N PRO A 308 -11.13 3.91 -13.33
CA PRO A 308 -12.31 3.29 -12.73
C PRO A 308 -11.99 1.95 -12.08
N GLY A 309 -12.62 1.63 -10.94
CA GLY A 309 -12.41 0.37 -10.22
C GLY A 309 -12.60 -0.86 -11.09
N GLU A 310 -13.66 -0.90 -11.93
CA GLU A 310 -13.91 -2.00 -12.86
C GLU A 310 -12.75 -2.26 -13.84
N LEU A 311 -12.12 -1.19 -14.34
CA LEU A 311 -10.99 -1.29 -15.25
C LEU A 311 -9.75 -1.83 -14.55
N PHE A 312 -9.54 -1.41 -13.30
CA PHE A 312 -8.47 -1.92 -12.45
C PHE A 312 -8.65 -3.41 -12.16
N ASP A 313 -9.86 -3.85 -11.77
CA ASP A 313 -10.18 -5.25 -11.46
C ASP A 313 -10.00 -6.14 -12.70
N LYS A 314 -10.40 -5.65 -13.88
CA LYS A 314 -10.13 -6.32 -15.17
C LYS A 314 -8.63 -6.52 -15.39
N ALA A 315 -7.81 -5.51 -15.06
CA ALA A 315 -6.35 -5.62 -15.17
C ALA A 315 -5.77 -6.63 -14.16
N GLN A 316 -6.27 -6.65 -12.90
CA GLN A 316 -5.83 -7.64 -11.91
C GLN A 316 -6.19 -9.07 -12.34
N ALA A 317 -7.42 -9.30 -12.78
CA ALA A 317 -7.85 -10.60 -13.29
C ALA A 317 -6.99 -11.11 -14.46
N LEU A 318 -6.46 -10.21 -15.29
CA LEU A 318 -5.52 -10.57 -16.36
C LEU A 318 -4.14 -11.00 -15.83
N PHE A 319 -3.69 -10.47 -14.70
CA PHE A 319 -2.44 -10.91 -14.08
C PHE A 319 -2.52 -12.32 -13.48
N GLU A 320 -3.68 -12.75 -13.02
CA GLU A 320 -3.90 -14.11 -12.50
C GLU A 320 -3.91 -15.17 -13.60
N ARG A 321 -4.14 -14.76 -14.84
CA ARG A 321 -4.18 -15.66 -16.00
C ARG A 321 -2.78 -15.97 -16.50
N ASP A 322 -2.50 -17.24 -16.81
CA ASP A 322 -1.22 -17.66 -17.41
C ASP A 322 -1.14 -17.21 -18.88
N THR A 323 -0.61 -16.01 -19.09
CA THR A 323 -0.44 -15.40 -20.43
C THR A 323 1.00 -15.48 -20.93
N ARG A 324 1.73 -16.57 -20.63
CA ARG A 324 3.15 -16.71 -21.07
C ARG A 324 3.27 -16.50 -22.58
N THR A 325 4.00 -15.45 -22.95
CA THR A 325 4.33 -15.14 -24.34
C THR A 325 5.72 -15.66 -24.69
N ALA A 326 5.92 -16.09 -25.94
CA ALA A 326 7.25 -16.44 -26.40
C ALA A 326 8.18 -15.20 -26.33
N PRO A 327 9.44 -15.33 -25.91
CA PRO A 327 10.38 -14.20 -25.72
C PRO A 327 10.55 -13.35 -26.98
N THR A 328 10.40 -13.94 -28.15
CA THR A 328 10.54 -13.29 -29.46
C THR A 328 9.29 -12.52 -29.92
N ARG A 329 8.12 -12.80 -29.35
CA ARG A 329 6.87 -12.18 -29.75
C ARG A 329 6.30 -11.32 -28.62
N LYS A 330 6.16 -10.02 -28.85
CA LYS A 330 5.79 -8.99 -27.87
C LYS A 330 4.28 -8.86 -27.63
N GLN A 331 3.46 -9.66 -28.35
CA GLN A 331 2.00 -9.53 -28.38
C GLN A 331 1.32 -10.75 -27.78
N VAL A 332 0.34 -10.53 -26.91
CA VAL A 332 -0.52 -11.59 -26.35
C VAL A 332 -1.56 -11.96 -27.39
N TYR A 333 -1.70 -13.25 -27.69
CA TYR A 333 -2.72 -13.72 -28.66
C TYR A 333 -4.13 -13.57 -28.09
N LEU A 334 -5.12 -13.48 -29.01
CA LEU A 334 -6.54 -13.25 -28.71
C LEU A 334 -7.05 -14.09 -27.53
N PHE A 335 -6.77 -15.38 -27.52
CA PHE A 335 -7.26 -16.33 -26.48
C PHE A 335 -6.20 -16.72 -25.44
N SER A 336 -5.07 -16.04 -25.36
CA SER A 336 -4.05 -16.37 -24.35
C SER A 336 -4.61 -16.17 -22.93
N GLY A 337 -4.53 -17.23 -22.10
CA GLY A 337 -5.04 -17.24 -20.73
C GLY A 337 -6.54 -17.59 -20.61
N PHE A 338 -7.26 -17.78 -21.74
CA PHE A 338 -8.68 -18.09 -21.77
C PHE A 338 -9.00 -19.54 -22.19
N LEU A 339 -8.02 -20.30 -22.71
CA LEU A 339 -8.22 -21.65 -23.24
C LEU A 339 -7.74 -22.71 -22.28
N ARG A 340 -8.59 -23.64 -21.94
CA ARG A 340 -8.29 -24.83 -21.17
C ARG A 340 -8.76 -26.11 -21.86
N CYS A 341 -8.06 -27.22 -21.62
CA CYS A 341 -8.50 -28.52 -21.99
C CYS A 341 -9.71 -28.92 -21.12
N ALA A 342 -10.78 -29.42 -21.71
CA ALA A 342 -11.99 -29.81 -20.99
C ALA A 342 -11.74 -30.98 -20.03
N ASP A 343 -10.86 -31.93 -20.38
CA ASP A 343 -10.62 -33.15 -19.61
C ASP A 343 -9.59 -32.94 -18.50
N CYS A 344 -8.39 -32.36 -18.80
CA CYS A 344 -7.33 -32.22 -17.82
C CYS A 344 -7.25 -30.84 -17.16
N GLY A 345 -8.07 -29.87 -17.58
CA GLY A 345 -8.10 -28.50 -17.04
C GLY A 345 -6.85 -27.64 -17.31
N LYS A 346 -5.80 -28.18 -17.97
CA LYS A 346 -4.56 -27.45 -18.22
C LYS A 346 -4.69 -26.50 -19.42
N ALA A 347 -3.84 -25.48 -19.46
CA ALA A 347 -3.84 -24.49 -20.52
C ALA A 347 -3.54 -25.10 -21.90
N MET A 348 -4.09 -24.48 -22.95
CA MET A 348 -3.83 -24.84 -24.34
C MET A 348 -2.64 -24.03 -24.90
N ASN A 349 -1.71 -24.73 -25.54
CA ASN A 349 -0.54 -24.13 -26.16
C ASN A 349 -0.79 -23.82 -27.65
N ARG A 350 -0.45 -22.61 -28.09
CA ARG A 350 -0.48 -22.27 -29.52
C ARG A 350 0.73 -22.88 -30.22
N LYS A 351 0.48 -23.55 -31.38
CA LYS A 351 1.50 -24.12 -32.27
C LYS A 351 1.26 -23.62 -33.68
N GLN A 352 2.31 -23.20 -34.36
CA GLN A 352 2.29 -22.92 -35.80
C GLN A 352 2.73 -24.19 -36.54
N ILE A 353 2.00 -24.53 -37.58
CA ILE A 353 2.32 -25.63 -38.49
C ILE A 353 2.45 -24.98 -39.87
N SER A 354 3.65 -24.99 -40.43
CA SER A 354 3.92 -24.50 -41.79
C SER A 354 3.78 -25.67 -42.77
N GLN A 355 2.99 -25.49 -43.78
CA GLN A 355 2.80 -26.42 -44.89
C GLN A 355 3.15 -25.72 -46.22
N PRO A 356 3.40 -26.45 -47.29
CA PRO A 356 3.74 -25.83 -48.59
C PRO A 356 2.70 -24.78 -49.07
N TYR A 357 1.45 -24.94 -48.68
CA TYR A 357 0.33 -24.07 -49.06
C TYR A 357 -0.05 -23.00 -48.04
N GLY A 358 0.74 -22.85 -46.93
CA GLY A 358 0.46 -21.82 -45.93
C GLY A 358 0.81 -22.22 -44.48
N SER A 359 0.79 -21.23 -43.59
CA SER A 359 1.03 -21.42 -42.15
C SER A 359 -0.28 -21.38 -41.39
N TYR A 360 -0.59 -22.45 -40.68
CA TYR A 360 -1.79 -22.57 -39.85
C TYR A 360 -1.43 -22.56 -38.36
N HIS A 361 -2.31 -22.00 -37.57
CA HIS A 361 -2.16 -21.93 -36.12
C HIS A 361 -3.16 -22.84 -35.42
N TYR A 362 -2.70 -23.62 -34.46
CA TYR A 362 -3.50 -24.56 -33.68
C TYR A 362 -3.30 -24.33 -32.21
N TYR A 363 -4.33 -24.55 -31.42
CA TYR A 363 -4.25 -24.68 -29.98
C TYR A 363 -4.28 -26.16 -29.62
N ILE A 364 -3.33 -26.62 -28.80
CA ILE A 364 -3.11 -28.02 -28.41
C ILE A 364 -3.01 -28.11 -26.89
N CYS A 365 -3.63 -29.10 -26.29
CA CYS A 365 -3.54 -29.38 -24.85
C CYS A 365 -2.06 -29.49 -24.42
N SER A 366 -1.68 -28.78 -23.36
CA SER A 366 -0.30 -28.76 -22.87
C SER A 366 0.15 -30.10 -22.31
N THR A 367 -0.76 -30.86 -21.67
CA THR A 367 -0.50 -32.21 -21.14
C THR A 367 -0.26 -33.20 -22.27
N PHE A 368 -1.15 -33.25 -23.25
CA PHE A 368 -0.95 -34.08 -24.44
C PHE A 368 0.35 -33.79 -25.18
N LYS A 369 0.70 -32.48 -25.31
CA LYS A 369 1.95 -32.07 -25.98
C LYS A 369 3.22 -32.51 -25.22
N LYS A 370 3.18 -32.58 -23.88
CA LYS A 370 4.36 -32.89 -23.05
C LYS A 370 4.47 -34.37 -22.67
N GLN A 371 3.34 -35.03 -22.39
CA GLN A 371 3.28 -36.36 -21.76
C GLN A 371 2.64 -37.43 -22.65
N HIS A 372 2.29 -37.10 -23.90
CA HIS A 372 1.62 -37.97 -24.88
C HIS A 372 0.21 -38.49 -24.46
N SER A 373 -0.30 -39.46 -25.20
CA SER A 373 -1.69 -39.95 -25.11
C SER A 373 -2.04 -40.65 -23.80
N GLY A 374 -1.07 -40.99 -22.94
CA GLY A 374 -1.34 -41.66 -21.67
C GLY A 374 -1.92 -40.77 -20.57
N ALA A 375 -1.74 -39.45 -20.66
CA ALA A 375 -2.19 -38.51 -19.62
C ALA A 375 -3.38 -37.63 -20.03
N CYS A 376 -3.64 -37.47 -21.33
CA CYS A 376 -4.81 -36.76 -21.87
C CYS A 376 -5.01 -37.12 -23.34
N THR A 377 -6.25 -37.11 -23.83
CA THR A 377 -6.56 -37.33 -25.23
C THR A 377 -6.18 -36.14 -26.11
N LYS A 378 -6.24 -36.28 -27.43
CA LYS A 378 -5.84 -35.24 -28.38
C LYS A 378 -6.88 -34.11 -28.46
N HIS A 379 -6.71 -33.08 -27.68
CA HIS A 379 -7.50 -31.86 -27.77
C HIS A 379 -6.75 -30.81 -28.63
N THR A 380 -7.30 -30.57 -29.81
CA THR A 380 -6.67 -29.64 -30.78
C THR A 380 -7.76 -28.89 -31.52
N ILE A 381 -7.61 -27.59 -31.68
CA ILE A 381 -8.50 -26.76 -32.48
C ILE A 381 -7.70 -25.77 -33.31
N ARG A 382 -8.11 -25.49 -34.55
CA ARG A 382 -7.51 -24.49 -35.42
C ARG A 382 -7.93 -23.09 -34.98
N SER A 383 -6.99 -22.13 -34.96
CA SER A 383 -7.20 -20.79 -34.40
C SER A 383 -8.34 -20.04 -35.07
N ASP A 384 -8.43 -20.10 -36.39
CA ASP A 384 -9.48 -19.45 -37.18
C ASP A 384 -10.88 -20.05 -36.94
N ARG A 385 -10.96 -21.38 -36.85
CA ARG A 385 -12.24 -22.07 -36.49
C ARG A 385 -12.70 -21.70 -35.07
N LEU A 386 -11.75 -21.61 -34.13
CA LEU A 386 -12.06 -21.20 -32.76
C LEU A 386 -12.58 -19.77 -32.74
N GLU A 387 -11.90 -18.87 -33.46
CA GLU A 387 -12.28 -17.46 -33.53
C GLU A 387 -13.68 -17.26 -34.11
N GLN A 388 -14.00 -17.98 -35.20
CA GLN A 388 -15.31 -17.95 -35.80
C GLN A 388 -16.40 -18.51 -34.87
N ALA A 389 -16.15 -19.65 -34.25
CA ALA A 389 -17.12 -20.28 -33.33
C ALA A 389 -17.38 -19.40 -32.10
N VAL A 390 -16.35 -18.78 -31.54
CA VAL A 390 -16.49 -17.84 -30.42
C VAL A 390 -17.27 -16.60 -30.85
N LEU A 391 -16.96 -16.02 -31.99
CA LEU A 391 -17.66 -14.85 -32.53
C LEU A 391 -19.16 -15.13 -32.77
N GLU A 392 -19.50 -16.26 -33.38
CA GLU A 392 -20.89 -16.66 -33.64
C GLU A 392 -21.64 -16.88 -32.32
N THR A 393 -21.01 -17.56 -31.34
CA THR A 393 -21.62 -17.77 -30.02
C THR A 393 -21.86 -16.47 -29.30
N LEU A 394 -20.87 -15.55 -29.33
CA LEU A 394 -21.02 -14.23 -28.71
C LEU A 394 -22.14 -13.41 -29.37
N ARG A 395 -22.21 -13.39 -30.71
CA ARG A 395 -23.30 -12.71 -31.42
C ARG A 395 -24.67 -13.22 -31.01
N SER A 396 -24.83 -14.56 -30.92
CA SER A 396 -26.10 -15.15 -30.46
C SER A 396 -26.41 -14.74 -29.01
N GLN A 397 -25.44 -14.74 -28.12
CA GLN A 397 -25.64 -14.31 -26.72
C GLN A 397 -25.94 -12.80 -26.61
N ILE A 398 -25.27 -11.97 -27.42
CA ILE A 398 -25.53 -10.52 -27.46
C ILE A 398 -26.96 -10.26 -27.97
N ALA A 399 -27.42 -10.96 -29.02
CA ALA A 399 -28.77 -10.82 -29.54
C ALA A 399 -29.81 -11.16 -28.45
N LEU A 400 -29.62 -12.28 -27.75
CA LEU A 400 -30.49 -12.68 -26.62
C LEU A 400 -30.46 -11.65 -25.47
N ALA A 401 -29.29 -11.09 -25.14
CA ALA A 401 -29.17 -10.09 -24.12
C ALA A 401 -29.89 -8.77 -24.49
N VAL A 402 -29.84 -8.38 -25.76
CA VAL A 402 -30.57 -7.20 -26.27
C VAL A 402 -32.08 -7.43 -26.19
N GLU A 403 -32.60 -8.60 -26.60
CA GLU A 403 -34.01 -8.94 -26.46
C GLU A 403 -34.46 -8.96 -24.99
N MET A 404 -33.61 -9.45 -24.07
CA MET A 404 -33.91 -9.45 -22.64
C MET A 404 -33.92 -8.02 -22.08
N ASP A 405 -33.02 -7.15 -22.50
CA ASP A 405 -32.97 -5.74 -22.09
C ASP A 405 -34.23 -4.98 -22.54
N GLU A 406 -34.67 -5.20 -23.79
CA GLU A 406 -35.89 -4.63 -24.33
C GLU A 406 -37.14 -5.11 -23.54
N LEU A 407 -37.22 -6.40 -23.22
CA LEU A 407 -38.31 -6.99 -22.41
C LEU A 407 -38.32 -6.44 -20.97
N ILE A 408 -37.17 -6.33 -20.33
CA ILE A 408 -37.05 -5.76 -18.99
C ILE A 408 -37.46 -4.29 -19.00
N ALA A 409 -37.04 -3.53 -20.01
CA ALA A 409 -37.43 -2.13 -20.17
C ALA A 409 -38.95 -1.98 -20.39
N GLU A 410 -39.59 -2.92 -21.07
CA GLU A 410 -41.04 -2.96 -21.24
C GLU A 410 -41.77 -3.31 -19.94
N ILE A 411 -41.31 -4.33 -19.21
CA ILE A 411 -41.82 -4.71 -17.88
C ILE A 411 -41.71 -3.53 -16.90
N ASN A 412 -40.57 -2.82 -16.89
CA ASN A 412 -40.37 -1.65 -16.04
C ASN A 412 -41.28 -0.46 -16.42
N ARG A 413 -41.56 -0.26 -17.72
CA ARG A 413 -42.50 0.76 -18.20
C ARG A 413 -43.95 0.45 -17.89
N SER A 414 -44.33 -0.83 -17.87
CA SER A 414 -45.71 -1.25 -17.60
C SER A 414 -46.16 -1.08 -16.14
N GLY A 415 -45.33 -0.55 -15.26
CA GLY A 415 -45.61 -0.30 -13.85
C GLY A 415 -45.78 -1.54 -12.98
N THR A 416 -45.50 -2.74 -13.51
CA THR A 416 -45.65 -4.01 -12.82
C THR A 416 -44.68 -4.10 -11.62
N ARG A 417 -43.52 -3.47 -11.70
CA ARG A 417 -42.52 -3.37 -10.61
C ARG A 417 -43.06 -2.58 -9.42
N SER A 418 -43.67 -1.41 -9.68
CA SER A 418 -44.25 -0.59 -8.62
C SER A 418 -45.40 -1.33 -7.90
N ARG A 419 -46.12 -2.21 -8.62
CA ARG A 419 -47.19 -3.01 -8.05
C ARG A 419 -46.68 -4.15 -7.18
N SER A 420 -45.52 -4.72 -7.44
CA SER A 420 -44.95 -5.86 -6.66
C SER A 420 -44.19 -5.43 -5.41
N VAL A 421 -43.51 -4.27 -5.43
CA VAL A 421 -42.72 -3.75 -4.29
C VAL A 421 -43.62 -2.92 -3.34
N LYS A 422 -44.65 -2.26 -3.85
CA LYS A 422 -45.54 -1.43 -3.06
C LYS A 422 -46.18 -2.17 -1.86
N PRO A 423 -46.72 -3.41 -1.99
CA PRO A 423 -47.28 -4.11 -0.84
C PRO A 423 -46.27 -4.39 0.26
N LEU A 424 -45.01 -4.67 -0.11
CA LEU A 424 -43.93 -4.91 0.86
C LEU A 424 -43.51 -3.64 1.60
N LEU A 425 -43.53 -2.49 0.91
CA LEU A 425 -43.27 -1.19 1.51
C LEU A 425 -44.42 -0.79 2.45
N ASP A 426 -45.66 -1.05 2.05
CA ASP A 426 -46.86 -0.75 2.86
C ASP A 426 -46.88 -1.64 4.12
N GLU A 427 -46.56 -2.96 4.01
CA GLU A 427 -46.42 -3.89 5.15
C GLU A 427 -45.29 -3.42 6.10
N ARG A 428 -44.13 -3.02 5.56
CA ARG A 428 -43.01 -2.49 6.39
C ARG A 428 -43.44 -1.23 7.16
N ALA A 429 -44.08 -0.28 6.50
CA ALA A 429 -44.54 0.96 7.12
C ALA A 429 -45.57 0.69 8.25
N GLN A 430 -46.46 -0.30 8.08
CA GLN A 430 -47.39 -0.71 9.14
C GLN A 430 -46.67 -1.28 10.36
N LEU A 431 -45.68 -2.14 10.16
CA LEU A 431 -44.90 -2.71 11.26
C LEU A 431 -44.01 -1.67 11.96
N GLU A 432 -43.49 -0.68 11.24
CA GLU A 432 -42.74 0.44 11.82
C GLU A 432 -43.67 1.31 12.71
N THR A 433 -44.91 1.56 12.27
CA THR A 433 -45.91 2.28 13.09
C THR A 433 -46.28 1.50 14.35
N GLU A 434 -46.41 0.16 14.24
CA GLU A 434 -46.70 -0.70 15.39
C GLU A 434 -45.52 -0.75 16.37
N ARG A 435 -44.30 -0.78 15.87
CA ARG A 435 -43.06 -0.68 16.69
C ARG A 435 -43.03 0.62 17.48
N GLU A 436 -43.30 1.77 16.82
CA GLU A 436 -43.35 3.06 17.48
C GLU A 436 -44.44 3.11 18.57
N ARG A 437 -45.61 2.50 18.32
CA ARG A 437 -46.67 2.41 19.30
C ARG A 437 -46.24 1.61 20.54
N ILE A 438 -45.58 0.49 20.37
CA ILE A 438 -45.07 -0.33 21.48
C ILE A 438 -44.00 0.44 22.25
N GLU A 439 -43.13 1.20 21.57
CA GLU A 439 -42.12 2.03 22.20
C GLU A 439 -42.74 3.14 23.07
N GLN A 440 -43.80 3.80 22.59
CA GLN A 440 -44.56 4.77 23.38
C GLN A 440 -45.24 4.15 24.60
N MET A 441 -45.84 2.94 24.46
CA MET A 441 -46.41 2.21 25.59
C MET A 441 -45.34 1.81 26.63
N LYS A 442 -44.13 1.42 26.17
CA LYS A 442 -42.99 1.12 27.04
C LYS A 442 -42.52 2.35 27.83
N LEU A 443 -42.54 3.53 27.18
CA LEU A 443 -42.19 4.79 27.83
C LEU A 443 -43.21 5.23 28.88
N SER A 444 -44.51 4.93 28.68
CA SER A 444 -45.55 5.26 29.65
C SER A 444 -45.52 4.38 30.90
N LEU A 445 -44.91 3.19 30.86
CA LEU A 445 -44.87 2.30 32.02
C LEU A 445 -44.13 2.89 33.24
N TYR A 446 -43.12 3.73 33.02
CA TYR A 446 -42.34 4.30 34.12
C TYR A 446 -43.12 5.39 34.87
N PRO A 447 -43.81 6.35 34.25
CA PRO A 447 -44.75 7.26 34.92
C PRO A 447 -45.85 6.54 35.69
N ASP A 448 -46.49 5.50 35.08
CA ASP A 448 -47.62 4.77 35.69
C ASP A 448 -47.16 4.02 36.94
N TRP A 449 -45.97 3.42 36.93
CA TRP A 449 -45.39 2.81 38.12
C TRP A 449 -45.04 3.82 39.22
N LYS A 450 -44.52 5.01 38.83
CA LYS A 450 -44.23 6.09 39.79
C LYS A 450 -45.49 6.71 40.38
N ALA A 451 -46.59 6.75 39.65
CA ALA A 451 -47.90 7.21 40.14
C ALA A 451 -48.58 6.20 41.06
N GLY A 452 -48.12 4.95 41.07
CA GLY A 452 -48.69 3.86 41.87
C GLY A 452 -49.84 3.13 41.18
N ASP A 453 -50.12 3.42 39.90
CA ASP A 453 -51.17 2.80 39.10
C ASP A 453 -50.88 1.34 38.77
N ILE A 454 -49.58 0.96 38.72
CA ILE A 454 -49.12 -0.41 38.53
C ILE A 454 -48.09 -0.82 39.58
N SER A 455 -48.13 -2.09 40.00
CA SER A 455 -47.16 -2.67 40.94
C SER A 455 -45.79 -2.87 40.30
N ARG A 456 -44.73 -3.06 41.11
CA ARG A 456 -43.38 -3.34 40.61
C ARG A 456 -43.28 -4.63 39.79
N GLU A 457 -44.07 -5.64 40.20
CA GLU A 457 -44.11 -6.92 39.51
C GLU A 457 -44.78 -6.81 38.15
N GLU A 458 -45.89 -6.06 38.07
CA GLU A 458 -46.58 -5.76 36.80
C GLU A 458 -45.70 -4.92 35.86
N TYR A 459 -44.98 -3.93 36.39
CA TYR A 459 -44.02 -3.17 35.60
C TYR A 459 -42.98 -4.04 34.93
N HIS A 460 -42.32 -4.97 35.68
CA HIS A 460 -41.30 -5.86 35.12
C HIS A 460 -41.90 -6.82 34.09
N ARG A 461 -43.06 -7.38 34.35
CA ARG A 461 -43.76 -8.29 33.45
C ARG A 461 -44.17 -7.60 32.12
N LEU A 462 -44.78 -6.42 32.20
CA LEU A 462 -45.17 -5.65 31.01
C LEU A 462 -43.97 -5.17 30.22
N LYS A 463 -42.91 -4.73 30.89
CA LYS A 463 -41.68 -4.34 30.23
C LYS A 463 -41.08 -5.50 29.45
N GLU A 464 -40.99 -6.68 30.03
CA GLU A 464 -40.46 -7.88 29.36
C GLU A 464 -41.35 -8.29 28.18
N GLN A 465 -42.63 -8.21 28.31
CA GLN A 465 -43.56 -8.49 27.21
C GLN A 465 -43.37 -7.53 26.03
N PHE A 466 -43.25 -6.22 26.29
CA PHE A 466 -42.99 -5.24 25.25
C PHE A 466 -41.63 -5.41 24.60
N GLU A 467 -40.59 -5.77 25.35
CA GLU A 467 -39.26 -6.07 24.81
C GLU A 467 -39.29 -7.30 23.88
N GLN A 468 -40.00 -8.34 24.26
CA GLN A 468 -40.17 -9.53 23.41
C GLN A 468 -40.98 -9.22 22.14
N GLN A 469 -42.00 -8.38 22.21
CA GLN A 469 -42.77 -7.94 21.05
C GLN A 469 -41.91 -7.08 20.12
N GLN A 470 -41.12 -6.15 20.66
CA GLN A 470 -40.20 -5.30 19.90
C GLN A 470 -39.17 -6.13 19.11
N VAL A 471 -38.54 -7.14 19.74
CA VAL A 471 -37.60 -8.04 19.08
C VAL A 471 -38.26 -8.80 17.90
N LYS A 472 -39.51 -9.25 18.07
CA LYS A 472 -40.24 -9.94 17.00
C LYS A 472 -40.53 -9.02 15.83
N LEU A 473 -40.92 -7.76 16.10
CA LEU A 473 -41.17 -6.76 15.05
C LEU A 473 -39.90 -6.38 14.32
N ASP A 474 -38.79 -6.12 15.04
CA ASP A 474 -37.50 -5.80 14.44
C ASP A 474 -37.02 -6.93 13.52
N THR A 475 -37.17 -8.19 13.95
CA THR A 475 -36.84 -9.36 13.11
C THR A 475 -37.68 -9.40 11.85
N ARG A 476 -38.98 -9.09 11.95
CA ARG A 476 -39.90 -9.09 10.80
C ARG A 476 -39.59 -7.95 9.84
N ILE A 477 -39.34 -6.74 10.36
CA ILE A 477 -38.93 -5.55 9.57
C ILE A 477 -37.63 -5.85 8.82
N ALA A 478 -36.61 -6.42 9.50
CA ALA A 478 -35.36 -6.79 8.86
C ALA A 478 -35.55 -7.81 7.74
N SER A 479 -36.41 -8.82 7.93
CA SER A 479 -36.72 -9.82 6.90
C SER A 479 -37.44 -9.22 5.70
N LEU A 480 -38.35 -8.27 5.91
CA LEU A 480 -39.02 -7.53 4.83
C LEU A 480 -38.07 -6.61 4.09
N GLN A 481 -37.17 -5.92 4.81
CA GLN A 481 -36.14 -5.10 4.20
C GLN A 481 -35.24 -5.92 3.28
N ALA A 482 -34.76 -7.08 3.73
CA ALA A 482 -33.96 -7.96 2.91
C ALA A 482 -34.70 -8.40 1.62
N ARG A 483 -36.01 -8.67 1.70
CA ARG A 483 -36.84 -8.99 0.53
C ARG A 483 -37.05 -7.81 -0.41
N ILE A 484 -37.16 -6.59 0.14
CA ILE A 484 -37.25 -5.35 -0.66
C ILE A 484 -35.93 -5.11 -1.37
N ASP A 485 -34.80 -5.25 -0.65
CA ASP A 485 -33.45 -5.09 -1.20
C ASP A 485 -33.16 -6.14 -2.28
N GLU A 486 -33.54 -7.40 -2.07
CA GLU A 486 -33.43 -8.46 -3.09
C GLU A 486 -34.24 -8.13 -4.34
N ALA A 487 -35.47 -7.62 -4.17
CA ALA A 487 -36.34 -7.23 -5.30
C ALA A 487 -35.81 -5.97 -6.03
N GLN A 488 -35.06 -5.09 -5.34
CA GLN A 488 -34.45 -3.89 -5.92
C GLN A 488 -33.06 -4.16 -6.52
N ASN A 489 -32.16 -4.85 -5.79
CA ASN A 489 -30.79 -5.11 -6.21
C ASN A 489 -30.71 -6.13 -7.35
N GLY A 490 -31.58 -7.13 -7.39
CA GLY A 490 -31.64 -8.08 -8.49
C GLY A 490 -31.92 -7.46 -9.86
N VAL A 491 -32.47 -6.24 -9.89
CA VAL A 491 -32.73 -5.48 -11.13
C VAL A 491 -31.53 -4.60 -11.52
N ASP A 492 -30.81 -4.05 -10.56
CA ASP A 492 -29.66 -3.17 -10.84
C ASP A 492 -28.44 -3.98 -11.31
N GLU A 493 -28.15 -5.14 -10.72
CA GLU A 493 -27.10 -6.05 -11.22
C GLU A 493 -27.44 -6.58 -12.60
N THR A 494 -28.71 -6.89 -12.89
CA THR A 494 -29.18 -7.33 -14.20
C THR A 494 -29.03 -6.24 -15.25
N ASN A 495 -29.30 -4.99 -14.93
CA ASN A 495 -29.12 -3.87 -15.85
C ASN A 495 -27.64 -3.59 -16.16
N SER A 496 -26.75 -3.69 -15.17
CA SER A 496 -25.30 -3.55 -15.37
C SER A 496 -24.74 -4.61 -16.30
N PHE A 497 -25.19 -5.87 -16.16
CA PHE A 497 -24.80 -6.97 -17.01
C PHE A 497 -25.27 -6.82 -18.46
N LEU A 498 -26.55 -6.51 -18.66
CA LEU A 498 -27.13 -6.36 -20.00
C LEU A 498 -26.50 -5.21 -20.74
N SER A 499 -26.24 -4.09 -20.08
CA SER A 499 -25.59 -2.90 -20.67
C SER A 499 -24.21 -3.22 -21.26
N GLN A 500 -23.45 -4.15 -20.66
CA GLN A 500 -22.14 -4.59 -21.18
C GLN A 500 -22.26 -5.41 -22.46
N PHE A 501 -23.31 -6.23 -22.62
CA PHE A 501 -23.58 -6.95 -23.87
C PHE A 501 -24.13 -6.04 -24.94
N VAL A 502 -25.06 -5.13 -24.61
CA VAL A 502 -25.66 -4.16 -25.52
C VAL A 502 -24.60 -3.24 -26.14
N LYS A 503 -23.54 -2.87 -25.41
CA LYS A 503 -22.37 -2.14 -25.90
C LYS A 503 -21.77 -2.77 -27.17
N TYR A 504 -21.86 -4.11 -27.31
CA TYR A 504 -21.30 -4.87 -28.42
C TYR A 504 -22.35 -5.30 -29.46
N ARG A 505 -23.53 -4.66 -29.53
CA ARG A 505 -24.64 -4.99 -30.44
C ARG A 505 -24.19 -5.11 -31.92
N SER A 506 -23.18 -4.33 -32.33
CA SER A 506 -22.65 -4.31 -33.71
C SER A 506 -21.32 -5.05 -33.86
N LEU A 507 -21.05 -6.09 -33.06
CA LEU A 507 -19.79 -6.83 -33.07
C LEU A 507 -19.54 -7.49 -34.44
N GLN A 508 -18.58 -6.99 -35.21
CA GLN A 508 -18.18 -7.56 -36.49
C GLN A 508 -16.95 -8.46 -36.39
N THR A 509 -15.96 -8.05 -35.59
CA THR A 509 -14.70 -8.76 -35.41
C THR A 509 -14.42 -9.00 -33.93
N LEU A 510 -13.83 -10.14 -33.61
CA LEU A 510 -13.49 -10.49 -32.24
C LEU A 510 -12.17 -9.81 -31.83
N THR A 511 -12.24 -8.91 -30.88
CA THR A 511 -11.07 -8.28 -30.27
C THR A 511 -10.73 -8.91 -28.93
N ARG A 512 -9.49 -8.75 -28.46
CA ARG A 512 -9.11 -9.26 -27.15
C ARG A 512 -9.89 -8.59 -26.01
N GLU A 513 -10.24 -7.32 -26.17
CA GLU A 513 -11.05 -6.57 -25.21
C GLU A 513 -12.42 -7.24 -24.99
N VAL A 514 -13.11 -7.60 -26.07
CA VAL A 514 -14.39 -8.34 -26.01
C VAL A 514 -14.23 -9.67 -25.30
N VAL A 515 -13.17 -10.42 -25.61
CA VAL A 515 -12.89 -11.70 -24.94
C VAL A 515 -12.63 -11.51 -23.45
N VAL A 516 -11.85 -10.50 -23.08
CA VAL A 516 -11.55 -10.15 -21.68
C VAL A 516 -12.82 -9.72 -20.93
N GLU A 517 -13.70 -8.96 -21.58
CA GLU A 517 -14.89 -8.40 -20.95
C GLU A 517 -16.00 -9.44 -20.75
N LEU A 518 -16.26 -10.28 -21.75
CA LEU A 518 -17.43 -11.15 -21.76
C LEU A 518 -17.13 -12.60 -21.39
N ILE A 519 -15.91 -13.10 -21.63
CA ILE A 519 -15.58 -14.53 -21.46
C ILE A 519 -14.78 -14.76 -20.18
N ASP A 520 -15.22 -15.73 -19.37
CA ASP A 520 -14.44 -16.24 -18.25
C ASP A 520 -13.45 -17.30 -18.73
N MET A 521 -13.92 -18.37 -19.38
CA MET A 521 -13.06 -19.48 -19.84
C MET A 521 -13.65 -20.17 -21.06
N ILE A 522 -12.80 -20.68 -21.93
CA ILE A 522 -13.17 -21.52 -23.07
C ILE A 522 -12.54 -22.90 -22.88
N TYR A 523 -13.37 -23.90 -22.82
CA TYR A 523 -12.97 -25.33 -22.71
C TYR A 523 -13.00 -25.98 -24.09
N VAL A 524 -11.88 -26.60 -24.47
CA VAL A 524 -11.78 -27.34 -25.74
C VAL A 524 -11.87 -28.82 -25.46
N HIS A 525 -12.89 -29.47 -26.04
CA HIS A 525 -13.16 -30.92 -25.94
C HIS A 525 -12.45 -31.67 -27.06
N GLU A 526 -12.47 -32.98 -26.94
CA GLU A 526 -12.04 -33.88 -28.03
C GLU A 526 -12.88 -33.65 -29.30
N GLY A 527 -12.24 -33.74 -30.47
CA GLY A 527 -12.89 -33.43 -31.74
C GLY A 527 -13.08 -31.95 -32.05
N GLY A 528 -12.55 -31.03 -31.16
CA GLY A 528 -12.57 -29.58 -31.39
C GLY A 528 -13.90 -28.89 -31.05
N LYS A 529 -14.81 -29.57 -30.33
CA LYS A 529 -15.98 -28.90 -29.74
C LYS A 529 -15.53 -27.95 -28.64
N ILE A 530 -16.25 -26.86 -28.47
CA ILE A 530 -15.93 -25.83 -27.44
C ILE A 530 -17.12 -25.63 -26.49
N THR A 531 -16.81 -25.35 -25.23
CA THR A 531 -17.75 -24.81 -24.26
C THR A 531 -17.24 -23.48 -23.77
N ILE A 532 -18.05 -22.44 -23.84
CA ILE A 532 -17.69 -21.08 -23.42
C ILE A 532 -18.41 -20.81 -22.10
N LYS A 533 -17.62 -20.47 -21.06
CA LYS A 533 -18.13 -19.96 -19.79
C LYS A 533 -18.06 -18.44 -19.83
N PHE A 534 -19.19 -17.79 -19.74
CA PHE A 534 -19.29 -16.33 -19.69
C PHE A 534 -19.13 -15.83 -18.25
N LYS A 535 -18.63 -14.62 -18.06
CA LYS A 535 -18.42 -14.02 -16.74
C LYS A 535 -19.75 -13.79 -15.97
N PHE A 536 -20.84 -13.62 -16.70
CA PHE A 536 -22.13 -13.20 -16.16
C PHE A 536 -23.20 -14.30 -16.25
N SER A 537 -22.81 -15.57 -16.15
CA SER A 537 -23.74 -16.69 -16.23
C SER A 537 -24.86 -16.63 -15.19
N ASP A 538 -24.54 -16.18 -13.98
CA ASP A 538 -25.48 -16.11 -12.85
C ASP A 538 -26.46 -14.93 -13.01
N ALA A 539 -25.96 -13.77 -13.45
CA ALA A 539 -26.79 -12.60 -13.77
C ALA A 539 -27.74 -12.88 -14.96
N TYR A 540 -27.28 -13.64 -15.96
CA TYR A 540 -28.12 -14.09 -17.07
C TYR A 540 -29.27 -15.01 -16.57
N ALA A 541 -28.97 -15.94 -15.66
CA ALA A 541 -29.98 -16.81 -15.07
C ALA A 541 -31.01 -16.02 -14.25
N ALA A 542 -30.55 -15.03 -13.48
CA ALA A 542 -31.39 -14.13 -12.69
C ALA A 542 -32.30 -13.26 -13.59
N ALA A 543 -31.77 -12.70 -14.69
CA ALA A 543 -32.54 -11.92 -15.66
C ALA A 543 -33.64 -12.77 -16.32
N LYS A 544 -33.31 -14.01 -16.72
CA LYS A 544 -34.28 -14.96 -17.29
C LYS A 544 -35.37 -15.32 -16.29
N ASP A 545 -35.04 -15.52 -15.02
CA ASP A 545 -36.00 -15.83 -13.97
C ASP A 545 -36.90 -14.64 -13.66
N TYR A 546 -36.35 -13.41 -13.68
CA TYR A 546 -37.10 -12.17 -13.56
C TYR A 546 -38.13 -12.02 -14.68
N ILE A 547 -37.74 -12.18 -15.94
CA ILE A 547 -38.64 -12.12 -17.10
C ILE A 547 -39.73 -13.19 -16.99
N ARG A 548 -39.37 -14.40 -16.56
CA ARG A 548 -40.34 -15.49 -16.36
C ARG A 548 -41.37 -15.16 -15.28
N LYS A 549 -40.97 -14.55 -14.18
CA LYS A 549 -41.85 -14.18 -13.06
C LYS A 549 -42.74 -12.98 -13.38
N HIS A 550 -42.27 -12.02 -14.14
CA HIS A 550 -42.96 -10.74 -14.36
C HIS A 550 -43.47 -10.53 -15.79
N GLY A 551 -42.98 -11.28 -16.77
CA GLY A 551 -43.39 -11.22 -18.19
C GLY A 551 -44.71 -11.96 -18.53
N LYS A 552 -45.31 -12.72 -17.63
CA LYS A 552 -46.54 -13.47 -17.86
C LYS A 552 -47.85 -12.69 -17.59
N THR A 553 -47.77 -11.38 -17.39
CA THR A 553 -48.92 -10.51 -17.11
C THR A 553 -49.09 -9.40 -18.15
N ALA A 554 -48.59 -9.58 -19.38
CA ALA A 554 -48.89 -8.73 -20.52
C ALA A 554 -49.80 -9.46 -21.51
#